data_7a76940cc5dc0f67fca4035a3d52a625
#
_entry.id   7a76940cc5dc0f67fca4035a3d52a625
#
_cell.length_a   1.000
_cell.length_b   1.000
_cell.length_c   1.000
_cell.angle_alpha   90.00
_cell.angle_beta   90.00
_cell.angle_gamma   90.00
#
_symmetry.space_group_name_H-M   'P 1'
#
loop_
_entity.id
_entity.type
_entity.pdbx_description
1 polymer ?
#
loop_
_entity_poly.entity_id
_entity_poly.type
_entity_poly.pdbx_seq_one_letter_code
_entity_poly.pdbx_strand_id
1 'polypeptide(L)'
;MKIIVGISGASSVHLGIRVANEILAAGHEVCAIISDGARVTFKSEKAWEYLGNSRIPNGNSGNSKIPNKNFIEEFLDEKIDIQSNMWDGAASGSSGYESMIIAPCSSNTLAKVAAGICDNLLLRAAAVMLKEQRKLIIAPREMPFSPLSIKHMSELSGLGVMFAPPMIAHYSKPKSLNDAENFIIGKWLDCLNIKNNLFKRWKI
;
A
#
# COMPACT_ATOMS: atom_id res chain seq x y z
N MET A 1 -5.29 15.43 -2.19
CA MET A 1 -5.59 14.58 -1.00
C MET A 1 -4.30 14.25 -0.28
N LYS A 2 -4.39 14.05 1.03
CA LYS A 2 -3.29 13.58 1.87
C LYS A 2 -3.54 12.11 2.24
N ILE A 3 -2.70 11.20 1.78
CA ILE A 3 -2.96 9.76 1.77
C ILE A 3 -1.87 9.00 2.51
N ILE A 4 -2.26 8.05 3.36
CA ILE A 4 -1.33 7.14 4.01
C ILE A 4 -1.23 5.83 3.20
N VAL A 5 -0.01 5.38 2.92
CA VAL A 5 0.27 4.06 2.38
C VAL A 5 1.01 3.24 3.45
N GLY A 6 0.31 2.29 4.04
CA GLY A 6 0.87 1.32 4.97
C GLY A 6 1.39 0.10 4.21
N ILE A 7 2.65 -0.29 4.45
CA ILE A 7 3.27 -1.47 3.83
C ILE A 7 3.58 -2.47 4.93
N SER A 8 2.91 -3.62 4.91
CA SER A 8 3.13 -4.66 5.94
C SER A 8 3.83 -5.90 5.38
N GLY A 9 4.24 -6.81 6.27
CA GLY A 9 5.06 -7.97 5.94
C GLY A 9 4.28 -9.11 5.27
N ALA A 10 3.70 -8.85 4.10
CA ALA A 10 3.12 -9.86 3.24
C ALA A 10 3.90 -9.90 1.92
N SER A 11 3.85 -10.99 1.17
CA SER A 11 4.47 -11.08 -0.15
C SER A 11 4.00 -9.95 -1.08
N SER A 12 4.82 -9.58 -2.05
CA SER A 12 4.57 -8.49 -3.01
C SER A 12 4.68 -7.08 -2.40
N VAL A 13 5.63 -6.86 -1.49
CA VAL A 13 5.92 -5.53 -0.87
C VAL A 13 6.18 -4.45 -1.92
N HIS A 14 6.76 -4.83 -3.07
CA HIS A 14 7.03 -3.93 -4.20
C HIS A 14 5.75 -3.26 -4.73
N LEU A 15 4.58 -3.90 -4.63
CA LEU A 15 3.31 -3.28 -5.04
C LEU A 15 2.94 -2.10 -4.12
N GLY A 16 3.25 -2.20 -2.83
CA GLY A 16 3.07 -1.09 -1.88
C GLY A 16 3.94 0.12 -2.21
N ILE A 17 5.20 -0.13 -2.60
CA ILE A 17 6.12 0.92 -3.06
C ILE A 17 5.58 1.55 -4.35
N ARG A 18 5.16 0.74 -5.31
CA ARG A 18 4.64 1.22 -6.59
C ARG A 18 3.37 2.05 -6.41
N VAL A 19 2.41 1.61 -5.59
CA VAL A 19 1.18 2.39 -5.38
C VAL A 19 1.47 3.73 -4.70
N ALA A 20 2.43 3.79 -3.76
CA ALA A 20 2.83 5.05 -3.13
C ALA A 20 3.40 6.05 -4.15
N ASN A 21 4.31 5.59 -5.01
CA ASN A 21 4.88 6.41 -6.08
C ASN A 21 3.82 6.84 -7.11
N GLU A 22 2.89 5.98 -7.48
CA GLU A 22 1.80 6.32 -8.41
C GLU A 22 0.81 7.34 -7.82
N ILE A 23 0.51 7.27 -6.52
CA ILE A 23 -0.31 8.27 -5.82
C ILE A 23 0.38 9.63 -5.85
N LEU A 24 1.69 9.67 -5.56
CA LEU A 24 2.48 10.90 -5.63
C LEU A 24 2.52 11.46 -7.06
N ALA A 25 2.78 10.60 -8.06
CA ALA A 25 2.80 10.99 -9.47
C ALA A 25 1.46 11.54 -9.97
N ALA A 26 0.35 11.13 -9.36
CA ALA A 26 -0.99 11.66 -9.61
C ALA A 26 -1.24 13.03 -8.92
N GLY A 27 -0.25 13.62 -8.26
CA GLY A 27 -0.31 14.94 -7.63
C GLY A 27 -0.91 14.96 -6.22
N HIS A 28 -0.83 13.87 -5.49
CA HIS A 28 -1.31 13.77 -4.10
C HIS A 28 -0.15 13.75 -3.11
N GLU A 29 -0.39 14.19 -1.87
CA GLU A 29 0.56 14.05 -0.77
C GLU A 29 0.53 12.62 -0.22
N VAL A 30 1.70 12.02 -0.03
CA VAL A 30 1.84 10.65 0.43
C VAL A 30 2.67 10.59 1.71
N CYS A 31 2.13 9.90 2.70
CA CYS A 31 2.86 9.41 3.86
C CYS A 31 3.01 7.89 3.75
N ALA A 32 4.22 7.37 3.80
CA ALA A 32 4.48 5.94 3.83
C ALA A 32 4.81 5.46 5.25
N ILE A 33 4.18 4.37 5.68
CA ILE A 33 4.47 3.69 6.94
C ILE A 33 4.87 2.25 6.63
N ILE A 34 6.13 1.91 6.90
CA ILE A 34 6.73 0.62 6.56
C ILE A 34 6.95 -0.18 7.84
N SER A 35 6.30 -1.33 7.96
CA SER A 35 6.49 -2.21 9.10
C SER A 35 7.83 -2.97 9.03
N ASP A 36 8.34 -3.43 10.19
CA ASP A 36 9.54 -4.27 10.23
C ASP A 36 9.36 -5.55 9.42
N GLY A 37 8.17 -6.15 9.47
CA GLY A 37 7.84 -7.30 8.64
C GLY A 37 7.96 -7.01 7.13
N ALA A 38 7.60 -5.81 6.68
CA ALA A 38 7.78 -5.41 5.29
C ALA A 38 9.26 -5.33 4.89
N ARG A 39 10.13 -4.81 5.76
CA ARG A 39 11.59 -4.77 5.52
C ARG A 39 12.19 -6.16 5.42
N VAL A 40 11.76 -7.09 6.27
CA VAL A 40 12.17 -8.50 6.21
C VAL A 40 11.72 -9.14 4.90
N THR A 41 10.45 -8.98 4.53
CA THR A 41 9.89 -9.53 3.29
C THR A 41 10.57 -8.95 2.06
N PHE A 42 10.81 -7.64 2.04
CA PHE A 42 11.53 -6.95 0.95
C PHE A 42 12.88 -7.58 0.64
N LYS A 43 13.65 -7.88 1.70
CA LYS A 43 14.97 -8.53 1.58
C LYS A 43 14.84 -9.99 1.17
N SER A 44 13.98 -10.76 1.82
CA SER A 44 13.85 -12.21 1.59
C SER A 44 13.33 -12.54 0.18
N GLU A 45 12.43 -11.72 -0.35
CA GLU A 45 11.88 -11.88 -1.70
C GLU A 45 12.70 -11.18 -2.78
N LYS A 46 13.77 -10.46 -2.42
CA LYS A 46 14.51 -9.58 -3.34
C LYS A 46 13.56 -8.66 -4.13
N ALA A 47 12.64 -8.04 -3.41
CA ALA A 47 11.52 -7.30 -3.98
C ALA A 47 11.95 -6.17 -4.94
N TRP A 48 13.18 -5.70 -4.84
CA TRP A 48 13.78 -4.73 -5.79
C TRP A 48 13.87 -5.25 -7.23
N GLU A 49 13.92 -6.57 -7.45
CA GLU A 49 13.98 -7.16 -8.80
C GLU A 49 12.67 -6.92 -9.57
N TYR A 50 11.55 -6.77 -8.85
CA TYR A 50 10.23 -6.46 -9.42
C TYR A 50 9.98 -4.96 -9.59
N LEU A 51 10.80 -4.11 -8.99
CA LEU A 51 10.69 -2.66 -9.17
C LEU A 51 11.33 -2.20 -10.49
N GLY A 52 12.21 -3.02 -11.07
CA GLY A 52 12.84 -2.80 -12.39
C GLY A 52 13.61 -1.47 -12.46
N ASN A 53 13.91 -1.04 -13.71
CA ASN A 53 14.29 0.35 -13.99
C ASN A 53 13.03 1.26 -14.09
N SER A 54 11.88 0.79 -13.64
CA SER A 54 10.64 1.53 -13.68
C SER A 54 10.69 2.66 -12.66
N ARG A 55 11.07 3.81 -13.19
CA ARG A 55 10.95 5.14 -12.60
C ARG A 55 11.14 5.16 -11.08
N ILE A 56 12.39 5.24 -10.64
CA ILE A 56 12.68 6.18 -9.57
C ILE A 56 12.26 7.53 -10.18
N PRO A 57 11.15 8.14 -9.73
CA PRO A 57 10.72 9.41 -10.27
C PRO A 57 11.86 10.40 -10.04
N ASN A 58 12.31 11.07 -11.10
CA ASN A 58 13.41 12.04 -11.11
C ASN A 58 14.84 11.49 -11.01
N GLY A 59 15.19 10.50 -11.85
CA GLY A 59 16.55 10.43 -12.34
C GLY A 59 16.84 11.67 -13.18
N ASN A 60 17.22 12.78 -12.55
CA ASN A 60 18.02 13.79 -13.25
C ASN A 60 19.22 13.04 -13.83
N SER A 61 19.28 12.98 -15.14
CA SER A 61 20.37 12.42 -15.93
C SER A 61 21.70 13.08 -15.52
N GLY A 62 22.37 12.55 -14.52
CA GLY A 62 23.66 13.07 -14.08
C GLY A 62 24.30 12.37 -12.90
N ASN A 63 23.55 11.94 -11.89
CA ASN A 63 24.09 11.28 -10.69
C ASN A 63 23.04 10.41 -9.99
N SER A 64 22.36 9.51 -10.70
CA SER A 64 21.43 8.57 -10.06
C SER A 64 22.24 7.58 -9.20
N LYS A 65 22.23 7.80 -7.88
CA LYS A 65 22.64 6.76 -6.93
C LYS A 65 21.83 5.51 -7.22
N ILE A 66 22.49 4.39 -7.50
CA ILE A 66 21.82 3.09 -7.56
C ILE A 66 21.24 2.84 -6.16
N PRO A 67 19.90 2.63 -6.02
CA PRO A 67 19.30 2.42 -4.72
C PRO A 67 19.97 1.28 -3.98
N ASN A 68 20.22 1.45 -2.69
CA ASN A 68 20.75 0.40 -1.86
C ASN A 68 19.66 -0.66 -1.64
N LYS A 69 19.85 -1.85 -2.23
CA LYS A 69 18.92 -2.97 -2.17
C LYS A 69 18.60 -3.48 -0.76
N ASN A 70 19.29 -2.96 0.26
CA ASN A 70 19.02 -3.30 1.66
C ASN A 70 17.94 -2.43 2.30
N PHE A 71 17.55 -1.31 1.69
CA PHE A 71 16.62 -0.34 2.24
C PHE A 71 15.43 -0.14 1.30
N ILE A 72 14.25 -0.54 1.75
CA ILE A 72 13.00 -0.39 1.02
C ILE A 72 12.67 1.08 0.74
N GLU A 73 13.05 1.97 1.65
CA GLU A 73 12.83 3.41 1.61
C GLU A 73 13.47 4.06 0.38
N GLU A 74 14.59 3.53 -0.09
CA GLU A 74 15.30 4.08 -1.25
C GLU A 74 14.57 3.85 -2.59
N PHE A 75 13.50 3.08 -2.58
CA PHE A 75 12.63 2.84 -3.74
C PHE A 75 11.36 3.71 -3.73
N LEU A 76 11.15 4.49 -2.69
CA LEU A 76 10.13 5.52 -2.63
C LEU A 76 10.69 6.86 -3.17
N ASP A 77 9.81 7.66 -3.77
CA ASP A 77 10.18 9.03 -4.19
C ASP A 77 10.57 9.87 -2.96
N GLU A 78 11.60 10.69 -3.10
CA GLU A 78 12.12 11.56 -2.03
C GLU A 78 11.10 12.54 -1.43
N LYS A 79 10.00 12.81 -2.15
CA LYS A 79 8.90 13.66 -1.70
C LYS A 79 7.88 12.91 -0.83
N ILE A 80 8.00 11.59 -0.72
CA ILE A 80 7.14 10.80 0.15
C ILE A 80 7.61 10.94 1.59
N ASP A 81 6.72 11.39 2.47
CA ASP A 81 6.99 11.51 3.89
C ASP A 81 6.97 10.13 4.55
N ILE A 82 8.13 9.65 5.02
CA ILE A 82 8.26 8.34 5.66
C ILE A 82 8.16 8.53 7.17
N GLN A 83 7.10 7.98 7.76
CA GLN A 83 6.83 8.06 9.20
C GLN A 83 6.96 6.68 9.87
N SER A 84 7.44 6.66 11.10
CA SER A 84 7.66 5.41 11.86
C SER A 84 7.35 5.50 13.35
N ASN A 85 7.25 6.70 13.92
CA ASN A 85 7.11 6.90 15.35
C ASN A 85 5.65 7.15 15.77
N MET A 86 5.28 6.70 16.96
CA MET A 86 3.92 6.85 17.49
C MET A 86 3.49 8.31 17.75
N TRP A 87 4.41 9.27 17.68
CA TRP A 87 4.14 10.72 17.77
C TRP A 87 4.15 11.43 16.41
N ASP A 88 4.38 10.70 15.31
CA ASP A 88 4.32 11.27 13.95
C ASP A 88 2.87 11.61 13.57
N GLY A 89 2.71 12.44 12.54
CA GLY A 89 1.42 13.00 12.14
C GLY A 89 0.34 11.95 11.86
N ALA A 90 0.70 10.79 11.31
CA ALA A 90 -0.26 9.71 11.02
C ALA A 90 -0.92 9.11 12.28
N ALA A 91 -0.35 9.32 13.47
CA ALA A 91 -0.94 8.86 14.74
C ALA A 91 -2.12 9.74 15.21
N SER A 92 -2.37 10.88 14.56
CA SER A 92 -3.38 11.86 14.99
C SER A 92 -4.45 12.12 13.93
N GLY A 93 -5.72 12.16 14.35
CA GLY A 93 -6.84 12.53 13.48
C GLY A 93 -6.80 13.98 13.00
N SER A 94 -6.12 14.89 13.72
CA SER A 94 -5.99 16.31 13.36
C SER A 94 -4.99 16.57 12.22
N SER A 95 -4.19 15.58 11.81
CA SER A 95 -3.16 15.74 10.77
C SER A 95 -3.69 15.80 9.33
N GLY A 96 -5.00 15.72 9.15
CA GLY A 96 -5.65 15.96 7.86
C GLY A 96 -5.49 14.87 6.81
N TYR A 97 -5.06 13.65 7.18
CA TYR A 97 -5.07 12.51 6.25
C TYR A 97 -6.51 12.12 5.90
N GLU A 98 -6.82 12.03 4.60
CA GLU A 98 -8.18 11.80 4.11
C GLU A 98 -8.48 10.32 3.86
N SER A 99 -7.46 9.53 3.54
CA SER A 99 -7.58 8.11 3.28
C SER A 99 -6.30 7.35 3.59
N MET A 100 -6.44 6.04 3.76
CA MET A 100 -5.32 5.12 3.96
C MET A 100 -5.54 3.85 3.15
N ILE A 101 -4.45 3.35 2.56
CA ILE A 101 -4.39 2.00 2.02
C ILE A 101 -3.29 1.20 2.71
N ILE A 102 -3.58 -0.03 3.14
CA ILE A 102 -2.58 -0.99 3.63
C ILE A 102 -2.34 -2.01 2.52
N ALA A 103 -1.23 -1.88 1.80
CA ALA A 103 -0.91 -2.71 0.64
C ALA A 103 0.60 -3.04 0.56
N PRO A 104 0.96 -4.32 0.59
CA PRO A 104 0.11 -5.46 0.96
C PRO A 104 -0.21 -5.49 2.45
N CYS A 105 -1.28 -6.20 2.82
CA CYS A 105 -1.64 -6.41 4.21
C CYS A 105 -1.42 -7.88 4.61
N SER A 106 -0.60 -8.12 5.64
CA SER A 106 -0.39 -9.46 6.21
C SER A 106 -1.58 -9.88 7.08
N SER A 107 -1.78 -11.19 7.23
CA SER A 107 -2.81 -11.76 8.11
C SER A 107 -2.66 -11.29 9.56
N ASN A 108 -1.41 -11.12 10.04
CA ASN A 108 -1.15 -10.56 11.37
C ASN A 108 -1.61 -9.09 11.49
N THR A 109 -1.32 -8.27 10.48
CA THR A 109 -1.77 -6.87 10.45
C THR A 109 -3.30 -6.80 10.40
N LEU A 110 -3.94 -7.60 9.55
CA LEU A 110 -5.39 -7.69 9.46
C LEU A 110 -6.03 -8.03 10.81
N ALA A 111 -5.51 -9.07 11.48
CA ALA A 111 -6.01 -9.51 12.78
C ALA A 111 -5.86 -8.42 13.85
N LYS A 112 -4.72 -7.72 13.89
CA LYS A 112 -4.49 -6.63 14.84
C LYS A 112 -5.40 -5.44 14.59
N VAL A 113 -5.64 -5.06 13.33
CA VAL A 113 -6.61 -3.99 13.00
C VAL A 113 -8.01 -4.38 13.46
N ALA A 114 -8.45 -5.61 13.21
CA ALA A 114 -9.76 -6.11 13.65
C ALA A 114 -9.91 -6.16 15.18
N ALA A 115 -8.83 -6.48 15.88
CA ALA A 115 -8.79 -6.50 17.35
C ALA A 115 -8.59 -5.09 17.98
N GLY A 116 -8.43 -4.02 17.19
CA GLY A 116 -8.16 -2.68 17.70
C GLY A 116 -6.79 -2.49 18.35
N ILE A 117 -5.82 -3.36 18.05
CA ILE A 117 -4.46 -3.28 18.60
C ILE A 117 -3.68 -2.20 17.89
N CYS A 118 -3.03 -1.31 18.63
CA CYS A 118 -2.30 -0.14 18.13
C CYS A 118 -0.85 -0.13 18.65
N ASP A 119 -0.11 -1.22 18.49
CA ASP A 119 1.24 -1.39 19.01
C ASP A 119 2.35 -0.82 18.10
N ASN A 120 2.00 -0.28 16.96
CA ASN A 120 2.89 0.45 16.06
C ASN A 120 2.14 1.52 15.27
N LEU A 121 2.87 2.40 14.57
CA LEU A 121 2.29 3.54 13.85
C LEU A 121 1.31 3.10 12.74
N LEU A 122 1.59 2.01 12.01
CA LEU A 122 0.71 1.52 10.96
C LEU A 122 -0.67 1.17 11.51
N LEU A 123 -0.71 0.43 12.61
CA LEU A 123 -1.95 0.02 13.28
C LEU A 123 -2.65 1.21 13.93
N ARG A 124 -1.88 2.13 14.54
CA ARG A 124 -2.42 3.37 15.08
C ARG A 124 -3.07 4.23 14.00
N ALA A 125 -2.43 4.38 12.85
CA ALA A 125 -2.99 5.13 11.71
C ALA A 125 -4.30 4.49 11.20
N ALA A 126 -4.35 3.17 11.08
CA ALA A 126 -5.57 2.45 10.72
C ALA A 126 -6.71 2.70 11.73
N ALA A 127 -6.40 2.64 13.03
CA ALA A 127 -7.37 2.96 14.09
C ALA A 127 -7.84 4.42 14.02
N VAL A 128 -6.96 5.35 13.63
CA VAL A 128 -7.35 6.75 13.37
C VAL A 128 -8.33 6.85 12.21
N MET A 129 -8.07 6.15 11.08
CA MET A 129 -9.01 6.14 9.96
C MET A 129 -10.39 5.65 10.39
N LEU A 130 -10.45 4.55 11.16
CA LEU A 130 -11.70 3.99 11.66
C LEU A 130 -12.45 4.96 12.58
N LYS A 131 -11.79 5.52 13.59
CA LYS A 131 -12.46 6.42 14.56
C LYS A 131 -12.91 7.74 13.95
N GLU A 132 -12.21 8.24 12.92
CA GLU A 132 -12.57 9.46 12.17
C GLU A 132 -13.53 9.17 11.00
N GLN A 133 -13.94 7.91 10.82
CA GLN A 133 -14.78 7.44 9.71
C GLN A 133 -14.23 7.84 8.32
N ARG A 134 -12.90 7.81 8.19
CA ARG A 134 -12.19 8.07 6.95
C ARG A 134 -12.01 6.78 6.15
N LYS A 135 -11.77 6.95 4.85
CA LYS A 135 -11.60 5.81 3.95
C LYS A 135 -10.36 4.97 4.34
N LEU A 136 -10.59 3.70 4.69
CA LEU A 136 -9.57 2.70 4.91
C LEU A 136 -9.73 1.57 3.91
N ILE A 137 -8.66 1.31 3.15
CA ILE A 137 -8.57 0.21 2.18
C ILE A 137 -7.53 -0.77 2.70
N ILE A 138 -7.89 -2.04 2.73
CA ILE A 138 -6.96 -3.11 3.11
C ILE A 138 -6.82 -4.06 1.92
N ALA A 139 -5.57 -4.33 1.53
CA ALA A 139 -5.21 -5.28 0.47
C ALA A 139 -4.60 -6.56 1.08
N PRO A 140 -5.42 -7.46 1.65
CA PRO A 140 -4.90 -8.68 2.28
C PRO A 140 -4.26 -9.57 1.22
N ARG A 141 -3.07 -10.09 1.52
CA ARG A 141 -2.35 -11.02 0.65
C ARG A 141 -2.10 -12.34 1.37
N GLU A 142 -3.00 -13.26 1.14
CA GLU A 142 -2.98 -14.61 1.69
C GLU A 142 -3.73 -15.56 0.74
N MET A 143 -3.28 -16.81 0.65
CA MET A 143 -3.95 -17.86 -0.11
C MET A 143 -3.62 -19.23 0.50
N PRO A 144 -4.63 -20.01 0.96
CA PRO A 144 -6.04 -19.64 1.13
C PRO A 144 -6.26 -18.70 2.32
N PHE A 145 -7.40 -18.00 2.36
CA PHE A 145 -7.80 -17.29 3.57
C PHE A 145 -8.27 -18.27 4.65
N SER A 146 -7.80 -18.07 5.89
CA SER A 146 -8.30 -18.84 7.03
C SER A 146 -9.72 -18.39 7.42
N PRO A 147 -10.51 -19.23 8.11
CA PRO A 147 -11.81 -18.81 8.65
C PRO A 147 -11.70 -17.56 9.55
N LEU A 148 -10.61 -17.41 10.31
CA LEU A 148 -10.36 -16.22 11.13
C LEU A 148 -10.14 -14.98 10.26
N SER A 149 -9.34 -15.07 9.19
CA SER A 149 -9.15 -13.95 8.27
C SER A 149 -10.46 -13.50 7.62
N ILE A 150 -11.32 -14.45 7.22
CA ILE A 150 -12.64 -14.16 6.66
C ILE A 150 -13.53 -13.46 7.70
N LYS A 151 -13.53 -13.95 8.96
CA LYS A 151 -14.27 -13.31 10.05
C LYS A 151 -13.81 -11.86 10.27
N HIS A 152 -12.50 -11.62 10.38
CA HIS A 152 -11.94 -10.28 10.54
C HIS A 152 -12.30 -9.34 9.37
N MET A 153 -12.24 -9.83 8.14
CA MET A 153 -12.66 -9.05 6.97
C MET A 153 -14.15 -8.70 7.03
N SER A 154 -15.01 -9.65 7.45
CA SER A 154 -16.44 -9.41 7.59
C SER A 154 -16.75 -8.34 8.65
N GLU A 155 -16.12 -8.43 9.82
CA GLU A 155 -16.29 -7.47 10.92
C GLU A 155 -15.83 -6.05 10.49
N LEU A 156 -14.65 -5.94 9.91
CA LEU A 156 -14.12 -4.65 9.43
C LEU A 156 -14.92 -4.07 8.26
N SER A 157 -15.46 -4.92 7.37
CA SER A 157 -16.35 -4.49 6.29
C SER A 157 -17.62 -3.84 6.82
N GLY A 158 -18.16 -4.37 7.93
CA GLY A 158 -19.29 -3.75 8.65
C GLY A 158 -18.98 -2.37 9.21
N LEU A 159 -17.71 -2.03 9.42
CA LEU A 159 -17.24 -0.70 9.84
C LEU A 159 -16.85 0.21 8.64
N GLY A 160 -17.12 -0.20 7.41
CA GLY A 160 -16.87 0.58 6.20
C GLY A 160 -15.46 0.39 5.61
N VAL A 161 -14.67 -0.57 6.09
CA VAL A 161 -13.37 -0.90 5.48
C VAL A 161 -13.57 -1.57 4.12
N MET A 162 -12.86 -1.08 3.11
CA MET A 162 -12.86 -1.67 1.78
C MET A 162 -11.74 -2.70 1.66
N PHE A 163 -12.07 -3.92 1.20
CA PHE A 163 -11.10 -4.98 0.93
C PHE A 163 -10.79 -5.07 -0.55
N ALA A 164 -9.52 -4.91 -0.90
CA ALA A 164 -9.02 -4.92 -2.27
C ALA A 164 -7.78 -5.83 -2.41
N PRO A 165 -7.92 -7.16 -2.26
CA PRO A 165 -6.80 -8.08 -2.40
C PRO A 165 -6.18 -7.99 -3.79
N PRO A 166 -4.86 -8.25 -3.94
CA PRO A 166 -4.18 -8.21 -5.24
C PRO A 166 -4.59 -9.40 -6.11
N MET A 167 -5.66 -9.24 -6.87
CA MET A 167 -6.20 -10.25 -7.78
C MET A 167 -5.98 -9.88 -9.24
N ILE A 168 -5.57 -10.86 -10.05
CA ILE A 168 -5.39 -10.68 -11.49
C ILE A 168 -6.74 -10.80 -12.19
N ALA A 169 -6.98 -9.92 -13.18
CA ALA A 169 -8.18 -9.97 -14.02
C ALA A 169 -7.80 -10.15 -15.49
N HIS A 170 -8.22 -11.25 -16.07
CA HIS A 170 -7.90 -11.61 -17.46
C HIS A 170 -8.60 -10.73 -18.52
N TYR A 171 -9.69 -10.03 -18.17
CA TYR A 171 -10.35 -9.13 -19.11
C TYR A 171 -9.47 -7.94 -19.53
N SER A 172 -8.50 -7.54 -18.69
CA SER A 172 -7.52 -6.50 -19.01
C SER A 172 -6.49 -6.98 -20.05
N LYS A 173 -6.46 -8.31 -20.34
CA LYS A 173 -5.55 -8.97 -21.27
C LYS A 173 -4.07 -8.69 -20.96
N PRO A 174 -3.60 -8.96 -19.74
CA PRO A 174 -2.21 -8.75 -19.37
C PRO A 174 -1.31 -9.65 -20.23
N LYS A 175 -0.20 -9.10 -20.74
CA LYS A 175 0.80 -9.82 -21.54
C LYS A 175 2.07 -10.12 -20.74
N SER A 176 2.20 -9.48 -19.59
CA SER A 176 3.36 -9.59 -18.69
C SER A 176 2.91 -9.53 -17.25
N LEU A 177 3.79 -9.91 -16.32
CA LEU A 177 3.56 -9.72 -14.89
C LEU A 177 3.33 -8.23 -14.57
N ASN A 178 4.11 -7.35 -15.18
CA ASN A 178 3.95 -5.90 -14.99
C ASN A 178 2.56 -5.40 -15.41
N ASP A 179 1.96 -5.94 -16.47
CA ASP A 179 0.60 -5.57 -16.88
C ASP A 179 -0.44 -6.04 -15.84
N ALA A 180 -0.24 -7.23 -15.26
CA ALA A 180 -1.09 -7.75 -14.20
C ALA A 180 -0.99 -6.89 -12.93
N GLU A 181 0.22 -6.47 -12.57
CA GLU A 181 0.47 -5.58 -11.44
C GLU A 181 -0.07 -4.17 -11.68
N ASN A 182 0.05 -3.64 -12.89
CA ASN A 182 -0.56 -2.37 -13.28
C ASN A 182 -2.09 -2.40 -13.12
N PHE A 183 -2.73 -3.53 -13.41
CA PHE A 183 -4.15 -3.71 -13.14
C PHE A 183 -4.45 -3.60 -11.64
N ILE A 184 -3.69 -4.30 -10.79
CA ILE A 184 -3.86 -4.29 -9.33
C ILE A 184 -3.70 -2.88 -8.79
N ILE A 185 -2.61 -2.20 -9.14
CA ILE A 185 -2.32 -0.84 -8.69
C ILE A 185 -3.39 0.13 -9.18
N GLY A 186 -3.78 0.05 -10.45
CA GLY A 186 -4.83 0.88 -11.00
C GLY A 186 -6.18 0.69 -10.30
N LYS A 187 -6.51 -0.54 -9.88
CA LYS A 187 -7.71 -0.80 -9.07
C LYS A 187 -7.62 -0.21 -7.66
N TRP A 188 -6.45 -0.22 -7.04
CA TRP A 188 -6.23 0.45 -5.75
C TRP A 188 -6.36 1.96 -5.87
N LEU A 189 -5.84 2.55 -6.95
CA LEU A 189 -6.05 3.97 -7.26
C LEU A 189 -7.55 4.30 -7.48
N ASP A 190 -8.29 3.43 -8.20
CA ASP A 190 -9.74 3.58 -8.35
C ASP A 190 -10.45 3.57 -6.99
N CYS A 191 -10.08 2.67 -6.08
CA CYS A 191 -10.63 2.62 -4.72
C CYS A 191 -10.34 3.90 -3.93
N LEU A 192 -9.22 4.57 -4.20
CA LEU A 192 -8.85 5.87 -3.63
C LEU A 192 -9.50 7.05 -4.36
N ASN A 193 -10.30 6.82 -5.41
CA ASN A 193 -10.88 7.83 -6.29
C ASN A 193 -9.81 8.64 -7.08
N ILE A 194 -8.67 8.03 -7.36
CA ILE A 194 -7.58 8.62 -8.15
C ILE A 194 -7.69 8.15 -9.60
N LYS A 195 -7.80 9.10 -10.53
CA LYS A 195 -7.84 8.80 -11.97
C LYS A 195 -6.50 8.24 -12.43
N ASN A 196 -6.54 7.15 -13.19
CA ASN A 196 -5.35 6.51 -13.74
C ASN A 196 -5.65 5.80 -15.06
N ASN A 197 -4.59 5.52 -15.82
CA ASN A 197 -4.65 4.82 -17.11
C ASN A 197 -3.70 3.59 -17.11
N LEU A 198 -3.46 2.99 -15.95
CA LEU A 198 -2.51 1.88 -15.80
C LEU A 198 -2.95 0.58 -16.47
N PHE A 199 -4.25 0.41 -16.71
CA PHE A 199 -4.79 -0.79 -17.34
C PHE A 199 -5.94 -0.49 -18.30
N LYS A 200 -6.20 -1.45 -19.20
CA LYS A 200 -7.33 -1.37 -20.11
C LYS A 200 -8.65 -1.52 -19.35
N ARG A 201 -9.49 -0.50 -19.41
CA ARG A 201 -10.83 -0.49 -18.78
C ARG A 201 -11.76 -1.48 -19.48
N TRP A 202 -12.66 -2.08 -18.72
CA TRP A 202 -13.78 -2.81 -19.29
C TRP A 202 -14.65 -1.83 -20.09
N LYS A 203 -14.84 -2.12 -21.37
CA LYS A 203 -15.77 -1.36 -22.22
C LYS A 203 -17.04 -2.21 -22.34
N ILE A 204 -18.17 -1.61 -22.03
CA ILE A 204 -19.49 -2.12 -22.35
C ILE A 204 -19.79 -1.79 -23.80
#